data_827eaf54f59b063dbe7bcdeaff80b583
#
_entry.id   827eaf54f59b063dbe7bcdeaff80b583
#
_cell.length_a   1.000
_cell.length_b   1.000
_cell.length_c   1.000
_cell.angle_alpha   90.00
_cell.angle_beta   90.00
_cell.angle_gamma   90.00
#
_symmetry.space_group_name_H-M   'P 1'
#
loop_
_entity.id
_entity.type
_entity.pdbx_description
1 polymer ?
#
loop_
_entity_poly.entity_id
_entity_poly.type
_entity_poly.pdbx_seq_one_letter_code
_entity_poly.pdbx_strand_id
1 'polypeptide(L)'
;MIRLLPILSLLCLPGAFAAGAPEKVFPFPYTQEDLPNGLRLITVSTGFPNIVALQIVVRAGSRHEVEPGKSGYAHLFEHLMFRGTPRYPAAKYNSILKMAGADSNAYTSADSTVYHATFSKEDLDTMLMVEADRFQNLKYSSEDFKTETLAVLGEYNKNSSNPSEKLDEKLLDTAFRRHTYKHSTMGMLKDVEDMPNQYEYGLEFFGRYYRPEYITIIVAGDVNGSGVRAAVDRYWGKWKRGSYRADIPVEPPQDEPRAAQVAWPTATLPWVAVAYHAPAYSDRDPDWAALNLLSHLGFSQNSDLYQKLVIQEQKVDLLSADLVASPDPFLFAVTARVKKADDIRYVREQVMMTLDNFTTAPVEKDKLETVKQHLRYRFTLSLNNTEAVAGAVARSLRGERSVDTIDKLYDLYSRITPEDIQRVAVKYLGVKNRTVVTLTGGQR
;
A
#
# COMPACT_ATOMS: atom_id res chain seq x y z
N MET A 1 64.53 -1.88 -58.02
CA MET A 1 64.45 -2.44 -56.68
C MET A 1 63.23 -1.86 -55.99
N ILE A 2 62.12 -2.58 -56.06
CA ILE A 2 60.82 -2.13 -55.39
C ILE A 2 60.71 -2.91 -54.10
N ARG A 3 60.72 -2.19 -52.97
CA ARG A 3 60.48 -2.79 -51.65
C ARG A 3 58.98 -2.84 -51.37
N LEU A 4 58.45 -4.05 -51.23
CA LEU A 4 57.09 -4.33 -50.73
C LEU A 4 57.09 -4.20 -49.20
N LEU A 5 56.21 -3.33 -48.65
CA LEU A 5 55.85 -3.33 -47.21
C LEU A 5 54.74 -4.34 -46.95
N PRO A 6 54.77 -5.08 -45.85
CA PRO A 6 53.64 -5.96 -45.46
C PRO A 6 52.50 -5.18 -44.84
N ILE A 7 51.27 -5.44 -45.29
CA ILE A 7 50.01 -4.96 -44.70
C ILE A 7 49.73 -5.79 -43.45
N LEU A 8 49.73 -5.13 -42.29
CA LEU A 8 49.40 -5.72 -41.01
C LEU A 8 47.86 -5.68 -40.87
N SER A 9 47.21 -6.85 -41.04
CA SER A 9 45.76 -6.99 -40.83
C SER A 9 45.46 -6.97 -39.34
N LEU A 10 44.78 -5.89 -38.86
CA LEU A 10 44.25 -5.77 -37.51
C LEU A 10 42.97 -6.62 -37.42
N LEU A 11 43.03 -7.77 -36.77
CA LEU A 11 41.88 -8.59 -36.42
C LEU A 11 41.18 -7.85 -35.25
N CYS A 12 40.03 -7.18 -35.53
CA CYS A 12 39.08 -6.76 -34.52
C CYS A 12 38.38 -7.99 -33.95
N LEU A 13 38.74 -8.41 -32.73
CA LEU A 13 37.95 -9.34 -31.94
C LEU A 13 36.66 -8.62 -31.50
N PRO A 14 35.47 -9.22 -31.71
CA PRO A 14 34.25 -8.66 -31.13
C PRO A 14 34.35 -8.73 -29.60
N GLY A 15 34.46 -7.59 -28.97
CA GLY A 15 34.34 -7.49 -27.51
C GLY A 15 32.99 -8.06 -27.08
N ALA A 16 32.98 -9.14 -26.33
CA ALA A 16 31.81 -9.63 -25.64
C ALA A 16 31.41 -8.53 -24.66
N PHE A 17 30.34 -7.79 -24.94
CA PHE A 17 29.66 -6.97 -23.98
C PHE A 17 29.18 -7.93 -22.87
N ALA A 18 29.87 -7.93 -21.74
CA ALA A 18 29.34 -8.53 -20.53
C ALA A 18 27.99 -7.85 -20.28
N ALA A 19 26.91 -8.61 -20.27
CA ALA A 19 25.61 -8.13 -19.84
C ALA A 19 25.82 -7.59 -18.42
N GLY A 20 25.84 -6.26 -18.27
CA GLY A 20 25.96 -5.60 -16.99
C GLY A 20 24.83 -6.10 -16.08
N ALA A 21 25.10 -6.25 -14.79
CA ALA A 21 24.06 -6.53 -13.79
C ALA A 21 22.91 -5.53 -14.02
N PRO A 22 21.64 -5.97 -13.91
CA PRO A 22 20.50 -5.11 -14.16
C PRO A 22 20.62 -3.85 -13.29
N GLU A 23 20.49 -2.69 -13.90
CA GLU A 23 20.60 -1.41 -13.21
C GLU A 23 19.50 -1.32 -12.15
N LYS A 24 19.92 -1.10 -10.89
CA LYS A 24 18.99 -0.99 -9.75
C LYS A 24 18.00 0.15 -10.00
N VAL A 25 16.75 -0.11 -9.71
CA VAL A 25 15.66 0.87 -9.83
C VAL A 25 15.58 1.74 -8.57
N PHE A 26 15.93 1.16 -7.40
CA PHE A 26 16.10 1.92 -6.17
C PHE A 26 17.57 2.38 -6.05
N PRO A 27 17.86 3.67 -6.31
CA PRO A 27 19.22 4.13 -6.52
C PRO A 27 19.98 4.44 -5.22
N PHE A 28 19.31 4.45 -4.07
CA PHE A 28 19.90 4.89 -2.82
C PHE A 28 20.60 3.75 -2.08
N PRO A 29 21.79 3.98 -1.51
CA PRO A 29 22.44 3.03 -0.62
C PRO A 29 21.61 2.89 0.67
N TYR A 30 21.45 1.66 1.15
CA TYR A 30 20.72 1.37 2.37
C TYR A 30 21.35 0.23 3.15
N THR A 31 21.04 0.17 4.45
CA THR A 31 21.25 -0.98 5.30
C THR A 31 19.92 -1.46 5.86
N GLN A 32 19.77 -2.76 6.04
CA GLN A 32 18.61 -3.36 6.71
C GLN A 32 19.08 -4.46 7.65
N GLU A 33 18.57 -4.45 8.88
CA GLU A 33 18.97 -5.40 9.91
C GLU A 33 17.87 -5.60 10.94
N ASP A 34 17.84 -6.78 11.56
CA ASP A 34 16.95 -7.05 12.68
C ASP A 34 17.74 -6.92 14.00
N LEU A 35 17.18 -6.15 14.95
CA LEU A 35 17.69 -6.11 16.31
C LEU A 35 17.40 -7.44 17.04
N PRO A 36 18.12 -7.77 18.12
CA PRO A 36 17.88 -9.00 18.88
C PRO A 36 16.43 -9.16 19.38
N ASN A 37 15.71 -8.06 19.63
CA ASN A 37 14.31 -8.07 20.04
C ASN A 37 13.33 -8.22 18.85
N GLY A 38 13.80 -8.34 17.60
CA GLY A 38 12.99 -8.54 16.40
C GLY A 38 12.53 -7.28 15.71
N LEU A 39 12.86 -6.08 16.23
CA LEU A 39 12.63 -4.82 15.54
C LEU A 39 13.52 -4.76 14.30
N ARG A 40 12.97 -4.36 13.15
CA ARG A 40 13.74 -4.12 11.93
C ARG A 40 14.10 -2.65 11.81
N LEU A 41 15.39 -2.40 11.52
CA LEU A 41 15.90 -1.08 11.17
C LEU A 41 16.29 -1.06 9.69
N ILE A 42 15.84 -0.04 8.97
CA ILE A 42 16.25 0.27 7.60
C ILE A 42 16.79 1.70 7.61
N THR A 43 18.02 1.88 7.17
CA THR A 43 18.61 3.20 7.02
C THR A 43 18.93 3.44 5.55
N VAL A 44 18.43 4.55 4.99
CA VAL A 44 18.64 4.94 3.58
C VAL A 44 19.39 6.28 3.54
N SER A 45 20.58 6.28 2.97
CA SER A 45 21.33 7.53 2.76
C SER A 45 20.86 8.18 1.46
N THR A 46 20.31 9.40 1.57
CA THR A 46 19.87 10.19 0.41
C THR A 46 20.85 11.32 0.13
N GLY A 47 20.79 11.88 -1.08
CA GLY A 47 21.58 13.07 -1.42
C GLY A 47 20.95 14.41 -0.97
N PHE A 48 19.84 14.37 -0.22
CA PHE A 48 19.12 15.57 0.24
C PHE A 48 19.71 16.05 1.57
N PRO A 49 20.41 17.20 1.62
CA PRO A 49 21.15 17.61 2.81
C PRO A 49 20.23 18.12 3.93
N ASN A 50 20.67 17.92 5.17
CA ASN A 50 20.05 18.43 6.40
C ASN A 50 18.63 17.96 6.72
N ILE A 51 18.05 17.04 5.96
CA ILE A 51 16.67 16.55 6.14
C ILE A 51 16.68 15.05 6.42
N VAL A 52 15.85 14.64 7.37
CA VAL A 52 15.59 13.25 7.71
C VAL A 52 14.08 12.99 7.68
N ALA A 53 13.68 11.88 7.07
CA ALA A 53 12.36 11.31 7.17
C ALA A 53 12.43 10.01 8.00
N LEU A 54 11.67 10.00 9.08
CA LEU A 54 11.46 8.85 9.94
C LEU A 54 10.10 8.24 9.62
N GLN A 55 10.05 6.94 9.35
CA GLN A 55 8.80 6.20 9.27
C GLN A 55 8.85 5.01 10.22
N ILE A 56 7.81 4.84 11.01
CA ILE A 56 7.65 3.73 11.93
C ILE A 56 6.45 2.92 11.46
N VAL A 57 6.72 1.79 10.85
CA VAL A 57 5.71 0.89 10.28
C VAL A 57 5.37 -0.16 11.32
N VAL A 58 4.13 -0.14 11.80
CA VAL A 58 3.54 -1.20 12.63
C VAL A 58 2.85 -2.18 11.68
N ARG A 59 3.26 -3.44 11.63
CA ARG A 59 2.60 -4.47 10.82
C ARG A 59 1.32 -4.96 11.49
N ALA A 60 0.43 -4.03 11.75
CA ALA A 60 -0.94 -4.24 12.22
C ALA A 60 -1.84 -3.24 11.52
N GLY A 61 -2.85 -3.73 10.85
CA GLY A 61 -3.91 -2.99 10.16
C GLY A 61 -5.21 -3.75 10.31
N SER A 62 -6.25 -3.39 9.57
CA SER A 62 -7.57 -4.03 9.66
C SER A 62 -7.56 -5.54 9.40
N ARG A 63 -6.56 -6.05 8.68
CA ARG A 63 -6.29 -7.47 8.50
C ARG A 63 -6.13 -8.23 9.82
N HIS A 64 -5.64 -7.57 10.85
CA HIS A 64 -5.33 -8.17 12.15
C HIS A 64 -6.50 -8.12 13.15
N GLU A 65 -7.63 -7.60 12.73
CA GLU A 65 -8.86 -7.48 13.54
C GLU A 65 -9.71 -8.75 13.40
N VAL A 66 -9.20 -9.84 13.95
CA VAL A 66 -9.74 -11.19 13.74
C VAL A 66 -10.92 -11.54 14.66
N GLU A 67 -11.10 -10.80 15.75
CA GLU A 67 -12.20 -11.08 16.69
C GLU A 67 -13.50 -10.42 16.23
N PRO A 68 -14.63 -11.15 16.28
CA PRO A 68 -15.94 -10.58 15.98
C PRO A 68 -16.28 -9.38 16.91
N GLY A 69 -16.79 -8.29 16.32
CA GLY A 69 -17.15 -7.10 17.09
C GLY A 69 -15.97 -6.20 17.45
N LYS A 70 -14.80 -6.40 16.79
CA LYS A 70 -13.53 -5.72 17.12
C LYS A 70 -12.87 -5.08 15.89
N SER A 71 -13.64 -4.70 14.87
CA SER A 71 -13.08 -4.00 13.71
C SER A 71 -12.90 -2.51 13.96
N GLY A 72 -11.90 -1.88 13.31
CA GLY A 72 -11.56 -0.45 13.42
C GLY A 72 -10.49 -0.12 14.46
N TYR A 73 -9.94 -1.09 15.15
CA TYR A 73 -8.95 -0.85 16.21
C TYR A 73 -7.58 -0.41 15.70
N ALA A 74 -7.15 -0.89 14.55
CA ALA A 74 -5.91 -0.42 13.96
C ALA A 74 -5.95 1.09 13.68
N HIS A 75 -7.07 1.58 13.16
CA HIS A 75 -7.32 3.00 12.94
C HIS A 75 -7.50 3.78 14.26
N LEU A 76 -8.20 3.22 15.25
CA LEU A 76 -8.28 3.82 16.57
C LEU A 76 -6.89 4.04 17.18
N PHE A 77 -5.95 3.08 17.02
CA PHE A 77 -4.60 3.23 17.54
C PHE A 77 -3.76 4.25 16.78
N GLU A 78 -4.06 4.51 15.50
CA GLU A 78 -3.52 5.67 14.81
C GLU A 78 -3.81 6.96 15.60
N HIS A 79 -5.03 7.16 16.09
CA HIS A 79 -5.45 8.30 16.91
C HIS A 79 -4.85 8.27 18.33
N LEU A 80 -5.02 7.15 19.04
CA LEU A 80 -4.60 7.02 20.43
C LEU A 80 -3.10 7.25 20.63
N MET A 81 -2.27 6.90 19.66
CA MET A 81 -0.83 7.12 19.72
C MET A 81 -0.44 8.59 19.89
N PHE A 82 -1.31 9.54 19.54
CA PHE A 82 -1.07 10.97 19.73
C PHE A 82 -1.49 11.50 21.12
N ARG A 83 -2.06 10.66 21.99
CA ARG A 83 -2.41 11.03 23.36
C ARG A 83 -1.21 11.17 24.29
N GLY A 84 -0.06 10.60 23.88
CA GLY A 84 1.21 10.76 24.58
C GLY A 84 1.43 9.76 25.71
N THR A 85 2.41 10.05 26.55
CA THR A 85 2.88 9.21 27.65
C THR A 85 2.98 10.02 28.93
N PRO A 86 3.16 9.41 30.10
CA PRO A 86 3.42 10.16 31.34
C PRO A 86 4.65 11.07 31.25
N ARG A 87 5.68 10.69 30.48
CA ARG A 87 6.90 11.47 30.28
C ARG A 87 6.72 12.58 29.23
N TYR A 88 5.97 12.29 28.19
CA TYR A 88 5.67 13.18 27.07
C TYR A 88 4.15 13.24 26.84
N PRO A 89 3.38 13.93 27.70
CA PRO A 89 1.97 14.21 27.42
C PRO A 89 1.80 14.89 26.06
N ALA A 90 0.62 14.77 25.44
CA ALA A 90 0.36 15.25 24.08
C ALA A 90 0.85 16.70 23.82
N ALA A 91 0.61 17.62 24.75
CA ALA A 91 1.06 19.02 24.62
C ALA A 91 2.59 19.13 24.56
N LYS A 92 3.32 18.34 25.36
CA LYS A 92 4.78 18.34 25.36
C LYS A 92 5.34 17.67 24.09
N TYR A 93 4.75 16.55 23.67
CA TYR A 93 5.11 15.89 22.41
C TYR A 93 4.94 16.84 21.23
N ASN A 94 3.78 17.49 21.10
CA ASN A 94 3.51 18.47 20.04
C ASN A 94 4.47 19.67 20.08
N SER A 95 4.87 20.12 21.28
CA SER A 95 5.88 21.18 21.42
C SER A 95 7.25 20.75 20.88
N ILE A 96 7.66 19.50 21.11
CA ILE A 96 8.92 18.97 20.58
C ILE A 96 8.85 18.92 19.05
N LEU A 97 7.78 18.38 18.46
CA LEU A 97 7.59 18.37 17.01
C LEU A 97 7.66 19.77 16.40
N LYS A 98 6.98 20.73 17.06
CA LYS A 98 6.99 22.13 16.61
C LYS A 98 8.40 22.76 16.68
N MET A 99 9.18 22.48 17.73
CA MET A 99 10.55 22.99 17.85
C MET A 99 11.48 22.37 16.81
N ALA A 100 11.30 21.10 16.49
CA ALA A 100 12.03 20.41 15.41
C ALA A 100 11.59 20.84 14.00
N GLY A 101 10.57 21.69 13.86
CA GLY A 101 9.97 22.02 12.58
C GLY A 101 9.43 20.79 11.84
N ALA A 102 9.04 19.76 12.59
CA ALA A 102 8.64 18.48 12.04
C ALA A 102 7.27 18.56 11.38
N ASP A 103 7.19 18.08 10.13
CA ASP A 103 5.95 17.69 9.48
C ASP A 103 5.67 16.22 9.82
N SER A 104 4.57 15.94 10.53
CA SER A 104 4.26 14.61 11.03
C SER A 104 2.80 14.24 10.85
N ASN A 105 2.56 12.96 10.49
CA ASN A 105 1.24 12.41 10.34
C ASN A 105 1.27 10.88 10.55
N ALA A 106 0.12 10.24 10.41
CA ALA A 106 0.00 8.80 10.39
C ALA A 106 -1.08 8.37 9.39
N TYR A 107 -1.07 7.09 9.01
CA TYR A 107 -2.14 6.49 8.22
C TYR A 107 -2.25 5.00 8.50
N THR A 108 -3.46 4.47 8.38
CA THR A 108 -3.76 3.04 8.51
C THR A 108 -4.16 2.44 7.16
N SER A 109 -3.63 1.28 6.87
CA SER A 109 -4.02 0.43 5.74
C SER A 109 -4.53 -0.93 6.24
N ALA A 110 -4.96 -1.78 5.33
CA ALA A 110 -5.36 -3.13 5.71
C ALA A 110 -4.24 -3.91 6.44
N ASP A 111 -2.97 -3.69 6.07
CA ASP A 111 -1.85 -4.51 6.54
C ASP A 111 -0.94 -3.83 7.55
N SER A 112 -0.99 -2.51 7.66
CA SER A 112 -0.08 -1.74 8.52
C SER A 112 -0.64 -0.38 8.93
N THR A 113 -0.16 0.10 10.07
CA THR A 113 -0.29 1.50 10.51
C THR A 113 1.09 2.15 10.46
N VAL A 114 1.21 3.30 9.84
CA VAL A 114 2.48 4.00 9.64
C VAL A 114 2.43 5.37 10.28
N TYR A 115 3.42 5.63 11.13
CA TYR A 115 3.66 6.95 11.74
C TYR A 115 4.89 7.55 11.08
N HIS A 116 4.79 8.77 10.62
CA HIS A 116 5.89 9.40 9.89
C HIS A 116 6.12 10.84 10.31
N ALA A 117 7.38 11.26 10.23
CA ALA A 117 7.79 12.64 10.46
C ALA A 117 8.99 12.98 9.57
N THR A 118 9.01 14.22 9.04
CA THR A 118 10.14 14.78 8.32
C THR A 118 10.62 16.02 9.09
N PHE A 119 11.92 16.10 9.38
CA PHE A 119 12.49 17.10 10.26
C PHE A 119 13.98 17.35 9.94
N SER A 120 14.59 18.31 10.63
CA SER A 120 16.04 18.59 10.54
C SER A 120 16.87 17.45 11.12
N LYS A 121 17.99 17.11 10.49
CA LYS A 121 18.87 16.00 10.95
C LYS A 121 19.40 16.17 12.37
N GLU A 122 19.54 17.40 12.84
CA GLU A 122 19.99 17.70 14.20
C GLU A 122 19.02 17.17 15.27
N ASP A 123 17.74 17.02 14.93
CA ASP A 123 16.70 16.54 15.83
C ASP A 123 16.52 15.02 15.84
N LEU A 124 17.29 14.27 15.02
CA LEU A 124 17.12 12.83 14.85
C LEU A 124 17.19 12.06 16.18
N ASP A 125 18.16 12.35 17.04
CA ASP A 125 18.29 11.66 18.35
C ASP A 125 17.09 11.94 19.25
N THR A 126 16.63 13.20 19.28
CA THR A 126 15.43 13.62 20.03
C THR A 126 14.19 12.93 19.52
N MET A 127 14.01 12.89 18.19
CA MET A 127 12.84 12.25 17.57
C MET A 127 12.83 10.74 17.82
N LEU A 128 13.96 10.04 17.66
CA LEU A 128 14.06 8.62 17.99
C LEU A 128 13.77 8.33 19.47
N MET A 129 14.19 9.21 20.39
CA MET A 129 13.93 9.08 21.81
C MET A 129 12.44 9.27 22.16
N VAL A 130 11.79 10.31 21.65
CA VAL A 130 10.37 10.57 21.98
C VAL A 130 9.44 9.54 21.34
N GLU A 131 9.77 9.10 20.13
CA GLU A 131 9.03 8.02 19.46
C GLU A 131 9.19 6.70 20.22
N ALA A 132 10.40 6.37 20.68
CA ALA A 132 10.63 5.16 21.48
C ALA A 132 9.79 5.17 22.78
N ASP A 133 9.67 6.31 23.45
CA ASP A 133 8.83 6.42 24.62
C ASP A 133 7.34 6.26 24.29
N ARG A 134 6.88 6.89 23.20
CA ARG A 134 5.51 6.80 22.71
C ARG A 134 5.08 5.38 22.41
N PHE A 135 5.92 4.63 21.69
CA PHE A 135 5.63 3.25 21.31
C PHE A 135 5.72 2.23 22.45
N GLN A 136 6.51 2.53 23.49
CA GLN A 136 6.72 1.62 24.62
C GLN A 136 5.85 1.95 25.84
N ASN A 137 5.47 3.21 26.03
CA ASN A 137 4.87 3.73 27.26
C ASN A 137 3.56 4.50 27.03
N LEU A 138 2.90 4.31 25.87
CA LEU A 138 1.59 4.90 25.62
C LEU A 138 0.67 4.65 26.81
N LYS A 139 0.04 5.71 27.32
CA LYS A 139 -0.91 5.61 28.40
C LYS A 139 -2.04 6.60 28.20
N TYR A 140 -3.25 6.09 28.23
CA TYR A 140 -4.47 6.84 28.10
C TYR A 140 -5.49 6.38 29.17
N SER A 141 -6.37 7.25 29.57
CA SER A 141 -7.47 6.94 30.48
C SER A 141 -8.66 6.33 29.71
N SER A 142 -9.62 5.75 30.43
CA SER A 142 -10.88 5.33 29.82
C SER A 142 -11.67 6.50 29.22
N GLU A 143 -11.51 7.71 29.74
CA GLU A 143 -12.10 8.93 29.20
C GLU A 143 -11.44 9.38 27.91
N ASP A 144 -10.08 9.35 27.84
CA ASP A 144 -9.35 9.59 26.60
C ASP A 144 -9.74 8.57 25.52
N PHE A 145 -9.81 7.30 25.89
CA PHE A 145 -10.24 6.22 24.99
C PHE A 145 -11.65 6.50 24.43
N LYS A 146 -12.60 6.81 25.32
CA LYS A 146 -13.96 7.13 24.89
C LYS A 146 -14.01 8.36 23.98
N THR A 147 -13.20 9.36 24.25
CA THR A 147 -13.11 10.56 23.41
C THR A 147 -12.61 10.23 22.02
N GLU A 148 -11.54 9.41 21.90
CA GLU A 148 -11.00 9.01 20.59
C GLU A 148 -11.94 8.08 19.82
N THR A 149 -12.59 7.14 20.48
CA THR A 149 -13.57 6.26 19.82
C THR A 149 -14.75 7.03 19.27
N LEU A 150 -15.21 8.09 19.95
CA LEU A 150 -16.24 8.99 19.43
C LEU A 150 -15.74 9.84 18.26
N ALA A 151 -14.45 10.24 18.26
CA ALA A 151 -13.86 10.93 17.13
C ALA A 151 -13.78 9.99 15.89
N VAL A 152 -13.38 8.74 16.08
CA VAL A 152 -13.37 7.70 15.02
C VAL A 152 -14.79 7.46 14.49
N LEU A 153 -15.82 7.39 15.35
CA LEU A 153 -17.22 7.29 14.92
C LEU A 153 -17.66 8.52 14.12
N GLY A 154 -17.24 9.70 14.53
CA GLY A 154 -17.49 10.96 13.79
C GLY A 154 -16.86 10.93 12.40
N GLU A 155 -15.63 10.42 12.30
CA GLU A 155 -14.93 10.24 11.02
C GLU A 155 -15.58 9.17 10.15
N TYR A 156 -15.97 8.03 10.74
CA TYR A 156 -16.75 7.01 10.03
C TYR A 156 -18.01 7.61 9.38
N ASN A 157 -18.77 8.39 10.15
CA ASN A 157 -19.99 9.04 9.66
C ASN A 157 -19.70 10.06 8.54
N LYS A 158 -18.61 10.83 8.68
CA LYS A 158 -18.14 11.75 7.63
C LYS A 158 -17.77 10.98 6.37
N ASN A 159 -16.95 9.93 6.45
CA ASN A 159 -16.51 9.13 5.32
C ASN A 159 -17.68 8.38 4.67
N SER A 160 -18.63 7.88 5.47
CA SER A 160 -19.87 7.26 5.02
C SER A 160 -20.80 8.20 4.24
N SER A 161 -20.56 9.51 4.25
CA SER A 161 -21.24 10.47 3.39
C SER A 161 -20.67 10.57 1.96
N ASN A 162 -19.56 9.84 1.69
CA ASN A 162 -18.96 9.76 0.36
C ASN A 162 -19.44 8.47 -0.36
N PRO A 163 -20.05 8.59 -1.54
CA PRO A 163 -20.52 7.43 -2.30
C PRO A 163 -19.42 6.40 -2.63
N SER A 164 -18.17 6.85 -2.90
CA SER A 164 -17.07 5.93 -3.20
C SER A 164 -16.71 5.04 -2.01
N GLU A 165 -16.70 5.59 -0.79
CA GLU A 165 -16.43 4.81 0.43
C GLU A 165 -17.47 3.72 0.65
N LYS A 166 -18.75 4.02 0.38
CA LYS A 166 -19.83 3.03 0.47
C LYS A 166 -19.80 1.99 -0.63
N LEU A 167 -19.32 2.37 -1.82
CA LEU A 167 -19.07 1.40 -2.90
C LEU A 167 -17.97 0.41 -2.48
N ASP A 168 -16.85 0.93 -1.94
CA ASP A 168 -15.70 0.13 -1.53
C ASP A 168 -16.05 -0.77 -0.34
N GLU A 169 -16.71 -0.24 0.70
CA GLU A 169 -17.21 -1.03 1.82
C GLU A 169 -18.10 -2.20 1.33
N LYS A 170 -19.02 -1.90 0.39
CA LYS A 170 -19.90 -2.93 -0.17
C LYS A 170 -19.16 -3.93 -1.05
N LEU A 171 -18.14 -3.47 -1.78
CA LEU A 171 -17.31 -4.34 -2.59
C LEU A 171 -16.57 -5.36 -1.73
N LEU A 172 -15.90 -4.89 -0.67
CA LEU A 172 -15.16 -5.76 0.26
C LEU A 172 -16.11 -6.74 0.97
N ASP A 173 -17.24 -6.27 1.50
CA ASP A 173 -18.25 -7.13 2.14
C ASP A 173 -18.83 -8.21 1.20
N THR A 174 -18.96 -7.88 -0.10
CA THR A 174 -19.49 -8.83 -1.10
C THR A 174 -18.41 -9.81 -1.57
N ALA A 175 -17.17 -9.36 -1.75
CA ALA A 175 -16.08 -10.16 -2.27
C ALA A 175 -15.53 -11.15 -1.24
N PHE A 176 -15.44 -10.77 0.04
CA PHE A 176 -14.87 -11.60 1.09
C PHE A 176 -15.95 -12.22 1.99
N ARG A 177 -15.80 -13.50 2.32
CA ARG A 177 -16.70 -14.23 3.25
C ARG A 177 -16.07 -14.43 4.63
N ARG A 178 -14.77 -14.71 4.70
CA ARG A 178 -14.06 -15.09 5.93
C ARG A 178 -12.89 -14.17 6.28
N HIS A 179 -12.10 -13.81 5.28
CA HIS A 179 -10.91 -13.00 5.50
C HIS A 179 -11.28 -11.61 6.06
N THR A 180 -10.48 -11.08 6.94
CA THR A 180 -10.68 -9.75 7.55
C THR A 180 -10.62 -8.60 6.55
N TYR A 181 -10.12 -8.80 5.33
CA TYR A 181 -10.28 -7.85 4.23
C TYR A 181 -11.75 -7.58 3.84
N LYS A 182 -12.68 -8.28 4.47
CA LYS A 182 -14.11 -8.03 4.34
C LYS A 182 -14.56 -6.64 4.78
N HIS A 183 -13.81 -5.97 5.65
CA HIS A 183 -14.11 -4.60 6.10
C HIS A 183 -12.96 -3.65 5.81
N SER A 184 -13.27 -2.37 5.70
CA SER A 184 -12.28 -1.29 5.54
C SER A 184 -11.51 -1.04 6.85
N THR A 185 -10.51 -0.18 6.78
CA THR A 185 -9.74 0.28 7.95
C THR A 185 -10.60 1.02 8.97
N MET A 186 -11.73 1.60 8.52
CA MET A 186 -12.69 2.26 9.42
C MET A 186 -13.46 1.27 10.31
N GLY A 187 -13.43 -0.01 10.00
CA GLY A 187 -14.21 -1.05 10.68
C GLY A 187 -15.66 -1.13 10.20
N MET A 188 -16.44 -2.00 10.83
CA MET A 188 -17.88 -2.10 10.62
C MET A 188 -18.61 -1.14 11.56
N LEU A 189 -19.63 -0.44 11.06
CA LEU A 189 -20.35 0.59 11.85
C LEU A 189 -20.75 0.10 13.25
N LYS A 190 -21.38 -1.08 13.35
CA LYS A 190 -21.81 -1.66 14.63
C LYS A 190 -20.66 -1.85 15.63
N ASP A 191 -19.47 -2.17 15.15
CA ASP A 191 -18.29 -2.40 15.98
C ASP A 191 -17.71 -1.05 16.44
N VAL A 192 -17.70 -0.06 15.54
CA VAL A 192 -17.26 1.32 15.84
C VAL A 192 -18.22 2.02 16.82
N GLU A 193 -19.54 1.77 16.70
CA GLU A 193 -20.54 2.29 17.65
C GLU A 193 -20.37 1.70 19.06
N ASP A 194 -19.99 0.42 19.18
CA ASP A 194 -19.77 -0.24 20.48
C ASP A 194 -18.35 -0.03 21.03
N MET A 195 -17.41 0.45 20.23
CA MET A 195 -16.01 0.64 20.61
C MET A 195 -15.83 1.46 21.90
N PRO A 196 -16.60 2.53 22.19
CA PRO A 196 -16.48 3.29 23.44
C PRO A 196 -16.63 2.45 24.73
N ASN A 197 -17.28 1.29 24.66
CA ASN A 197 -17.50 0.37 25.78
C ASN A 197 -16.38 -0.67 25.95
N GLN A 198 -15.33 -0.64 25.12
CA GLN A 198 -14.37 -1.73 24.97
C GLN A 198 -12.94 -1.32 25.35
N TYR A 199 -12.79 -0.51 26.38
CA TYR A 199 -11.49 0.02 26.85
C TYR A 199 -10.44 -1.09 27.11
N GLU A 200 -10.85 -2.17 27.79
CA GLU A 200 -9.94 -3.28 28.12
C GLU A 200 -9.40 -3.97 26.86
N TYR A 201 -10.24 -4.13 25.83
CA TYR A 201 -9.77 -4.65 24.56
C TYR A 201 -8.78 -3.70 23.86
N GLY A 202 -8.96 -2.39 24.02
CA GLY A 202 -7.99 -1.41 23.55
C GLY A 202 -6.59 -1.64 24.16
N LEU A 203 -6.52 -1.86 25.47
CA LEU A 203 -5.25 -2.18 26.15
C LEU A 203 -4.65 -3.50 25.64
N GLU A 204 -5.50 -4.49 25.40
CA GLU A 204 -5.09 -5.79 24.87
C GLU A 204 -4.55 -5.66 23.43
N PHE A 205 -5.23 -4.93 22.54
CA PHE A 205 -4.80 -4.68 21.16
C PHE A 205 -3.41 -4.02 21.12
N PHE A 206 -3.21 -2.98 21.92
CA PHE A 206 -1.89 -2.34 22.04
C PHE A 206 -0.83 -3.34 22.50
N GLY A 207 -1.12 -4.10 23.54
CA GLY A 207 -0.23 -5.11 24.09
C GLY A 207 0.16 -6.21 23.10
N ARG A 208 -0.69 -6.52 22.14
CA ARG A 208 -0.47 -7.53 21.10
C ARG A 208 0.39 -7.04 19.93
N TYR A 209 0.11 -5.85 19.42
CA TYR A 209 0.64 -5.39 18.14
C TYR A 209 1.72 -4.31 18.24
N TYR A 210 1.72 -3.51 19.29
CA TYR A 210 2.77 -2.52 19.52
C TYR A 210 3.93 -3.18 20.25
N ARG A 211 4.68 -4.00 19.52
CA ARG A 211 5.81 -4.82 19.98
C ARG A 211 6.94 -4.75 18.96
N PRO A 212 8.21 -4.88 19.38
CA PRO A 212 9.36 -4.67 18.49
C PRO A 212 9.33 -5.57 17.25
N GLU A 213 8.85 -6.81 17.36
CA GLU A 213 8.77 -7.75 16.22
C GLU A 213 7.73 -7.37 15.16
N TYR A 214 6.80 -6.47 15.48
CA TYR A 214 5.84 -5.88 14.53
C TYR A 214 6.34 -4.59 13.90
N ILE A 215 7.43 -4.01 14.43
CA ILE A 215 7.91 -2.69 14.05
C ILE A 215 9.03 -2.78 13.00
N THR A 216 8.95 -1.91 12.02
CA THR A 216 10.07 -1.54 11.17
C THR A 216 10.28 -0.03 11.26
N ILE A 217 11.48 0.38 11.67
CA ILE A 217 11.91 1.78 11.66
C ILE A 217 12.66 2.02 10.34
N ILE A 218 12.24 3.03 9.60
CA ILE A 218 12.92 3.50 8.38
C ILE A 218 13.41 4.91 8.66
N VAL A 219 14.72 5.11 8.53
CA VAL A 219 15.36 6.43 8.62
C VAL A 219 16.00 6.73 7.28
N ALA A 220 15.44 7.66 6.54
CA ALA A 220 15.99 8.09 5.26
C ALA A 220 16.48 9.55 5.36
N GLY A 221 17.58 9.89 4.71
CA GLY A 221 18.04 11.29 4.69
C GLY A 221 19.53 11.46 4.71
N ASP A 222 19.94 12.64 5.20
CA ASP A 222 21.34 12.98 5.48
C ASP A 222 21.78 12.33 6.81
N VAL A 223 22.02 11.03 6.77
CA VAL A 223 22.26 10.22 7.97
C VAL A 223 23.46 9.29 7.80
N ASN A 224 24.11 9.03 8.93
CA ASN A 224 25.13 8.00 9.05
C ASN A 224 24.50 6.73 9.66
N GLY A 225 24.53 5.61 8.93
CA GLY A 225 23.91 4.36 9.35
C GLY A 225 24.38 3.83 10.71
N SER A 226 25.68 3.96 11.04
CA SER A 226 26.19 3.52 12.35
C SER A 226 25.69 4.40 13.49
N GLY A 227 25.54 5.72 13.28
CA GLY A 227 24.97 6.64 14.25
C GLY A 227 23.48 6.36 14.49
N VAL A 228 22.71 6.15 13.41
CA VAL A 228 21.29 5.74 13.48
C VAL A 228 21.15 4.44 14.28
N ARG A 229 21.96 3.42 13.94
CA ARG A 229 21.94 2.14 14.62
C ARG A 229 22.20 2.28 16.13
N ALA A 230 23.21 3.06 16.52
CA ALA A 230 23.53 3.29 17.92
C ALA A 230 22.40 3.99 18.69
N ALA A 231 21.72 4.96 18.07
CA ALA A 231 20.57 5.65 18.66
C ALA A 231 19.35 4.71 18.80
N VAL A 232 19.06 3.92 17.77
CA VAL A 232 17.98 2.93 17.82
C VAL A 232 18.26 1.86 18.89
N ASP A 233 19.48 1.33 18.99
CA ASP A 233 19.83 0.39 20.07
C ASP A 233 19.62 0.99 21.46
N ARG A 234 20.00 2.26 21.64
CA ARG A 234 19.89 2.97 22.92
C ARG A 234 18.44 3.09 23.39
N TYR A 235 17.52 3.44 22.50
CA TYR A 235 16.14 3.77 22.87
C TYR A 235 15.17 2.60 22.67
N TRP A 236 15.40 1.72 21.67
CA TRP A 236 14.49 0.66 21.26
C TRP A 236 15.00 -0.75 21.59
N GLY A 237 16.32 -0.92 21.81
CA GLY A 237 16.94 -2.24 21.93
C GLY A 237 16.49 -3.03 23.17
N LYS A 238 16.07 -2.35 24.25
CA LYS A 238 15.57 -2.98 25.50
C LYS A 238 14.07 -3.28 25.48
N TRP A 239 13.35 -2.87 24.43
CA TRP A 239 11.93 -3.14 24.29
C TRP A 239 11.68 -4.65 24.19
N LYS A 240 10.82 -5.16 25.07
CA LYS A 240 10.60 -6.60 25.18
C LYS A 240 9.71 -7.12 24.05
N ARG A 241 10.16 -8.20 23.42
CA ARG A 241 9.40 -8.95 22.44
C ARG A 241 8.16 -9.60 23.05
N GLY A 242 7.06 -9.66 22.29
CA GLY A 242 5.87 -10.45 22.60
C GLY A 242 5.89 -11.82 21.92
N SER A 243 4.78 -12.54 22.09
CA SER A 243 4.57 -13.85 21.46
C SER A 243 3.28 -13.96 20.66
N TYR A 244 2.43 -12.91 20.69
CA TYR A 244 1.15 -12.96 20.03
C TYR A 244 1.30 -13.03 18.50
N ARG A 245 0.45 -13.82 17.87
CA ARG A 245 0.25 -13.90 16.43
C ARG A 245 -1.24 -13.98 16.16
N ALA A 246 -1.75 -13.12 15.28
CA ALA A 246 -3.13 -13.21 14.83
C ALA A 246 -3.30 -14.45 13.94
N ASP A 247 -4.38 -15.20 14.16
CA ASP A 247 -4.80 -16.29 13.29
C ASP A 247 -5.72 -15.70 12.20
N ILE A 248 -5.13 -15.30 11.08
CA ILE A 248 -5.85 -14.64 9.99
C ILE A 248 -6.67 -15.66 9.23
N PRO A 249 -7.99 -15.51 9.14
CA PRO A 249 -8.85 -16.46 8.43
C PRO A 249 -8.52 -16.49 6.94
N VAL A 250 -8.35 -17.68 6.37
CA VAL A 250 -8.13 -17.85 4.93
C VAL A 250 -9.45 -17.69 4.18
N GLU A 251 -9.46 -16.84 3.15
CA GLU A 251 -10.61 -16.71 2.25
C GLU A 251 -10.72 -17.95 1.35
N PRO A 252 -11.89 -18.62 1.30
CA PRO A 252 -12.10 -19.73 0.38
C PRO A 252 -12.16 -19.23 -1.07
N PRO A 253 -11.75 -20.03 -2.06
CA PRO A 253 -11.92 -19.70 -3.47
C PRO A 253 -13.38 -19.34 -3.78
N GLN A 254 -13.55 -18.32 -4.62
CA GLN A 254 -14.88 -17.96 -5.11
C GLN A 254 -15.30 -18.89 -6.25
N ASP A 255 -16.45 -19.54 -6.12
CA ASP A 255 -16.96 -20.56 -7.03
C ASP A 255 -18.14 -20.09 -7.91
N GLU A 256 -18.71 -18.92 -7.60
CA GLU A 256 -19.79 -18.28 -8.34
C GLU A 256 -19.61 -16.76 -8.41
N PRO A 257 -20.11 -16.09 -9.46
CA PRO A 257 -20.04 -14.63 -9.53
C PRO A 257 -20.92 -14.02 -8.44
N ARG A 258 -20.44 -12.93 -7.86
CA ARG A 258 -21.15 -12.17 -6.82
C ARG A 258 -21.54 -10.80 -7.35
N ALA A 259 -22.68 -10.29 -6.91
CA ALA A 259 -23.12 -8.94 -7.24
C ALA A 259 -23.86 -8.31 -6.07
N ALA A 260 -23.71 -6.99 -5.95
CA ALA A 260 -24.48 -6.18 -5.01
C ALA A 260 -24.78 -4.80 -5.61
N GLN A 261 -25.78 -4.15 -5.00
CA GLN A 261 -26.18 -2.81 -5.38
C GLN A 261 -26.28 -1.94 -4.13
N VAL A 262 -25.80 -0.71 -4.23
CA VAL A 262 -25.95 0.34 -3.21
C VAL A 262 -26.93 1.38 -3.73
N ALA A 263 -28.05 1.55 -3.05
CA ALA A 263 -28.98 2.66 -3.29
C ALA A 263 -28.52 3.86 -2.45
N TRP A 264 -28.05 4.92 -3.12
CA TRP A 264 -27.62 6.13 -2.45
C TRP A 264 -28.81 7.07 -2.23
N PRO A 265 -28.98 7.64 -1.01
CA PRO A 265 -30.24 8.34 -0.67
C PRO A 265 -30.45 9.67 -1.42
N THR A 266 -29.37 10.28 -1.90
CA THR A 266 -29.41 11.57 -2.60
C THR A 266 -28.93 11.45 -4.04
N ALA A 267 -29.09 12.51 -4.84
CA ALA A 267 -28.57 12.54 -6.19
C ALA A 267 -27.02 12.47 -6.16
N THR A 268 -26.46 11.50 -6.88
CA THR A 268 -25.02 11.36 -7.09
C THR A 268 -24.74 10.74 -8.46
N LEU A 269 -23.52 10.91 -8.95
CA LEU A 269 -23.08 10.17 -10.12
C LEU A 269 -23.01 8.66 -9.80
N PRO A 270 -23.49 7.82 -10.70
CA PRO A 270 -23.44 6.37 -10.49
C PRO A 270 -22.01 5.83 -10.54
N TRP A 271 -21.77 4.72 -9.85
CA TRP A 271 -20.51 4.03 -9.81
C TRP A 271 -20.65 2.55 -10.17
N VAL A 272 -19.61 2.02 -10.76
CA VAL A 272 -19.46 0.60 -11.08
C VAL A 272 -18.09 0.14 -10.60
N ALA A 273 -18.06 -0.94 -9.82
CA ALA A 273 -16.84 -1.67 -9.47
C ALA A 273 -16.94 -3.10 -9.99
N VAL A 274 -15.90 -3.57 -10.68
CA VAL A 274 -15.75 -4.95 -11.16
C VAL A 274 -14.44 -5.48 -10.58
N ALA A 275 -14.52 -6.49 -9.73
CA ALA A 275 -13.38 -7.01 -9.01
C ALA A 275 -13.23 -8.53 -9.13
N TYR A 276 -12.01 -9.00 -8.91
CA TYR A 276 -11.63 -10.41 -8.92
C TYR A 276 -10.64 -10.65 -7.78
N HIS A 277 -10.71 -11.79 -7.11
CA HIS A 277 -9.63 -12.20 -6.20
C HIS A 277 -8.34 -12.38 -6.97
N ALA A 278 -7.31 -11.72 -6.51
CA ALA A 278 -5.97 -11.70 -7.07
C ALA A 278 -4.99 -12.40 -6.11
N PRO A 279 -3.80 -12.83 -6.58
CA PRO A 279 -2.82 -13.45 -5.70
C PRO A 279 -2.28 -12.49 -4.66
N ALA A 280 -1.76 -13.02 -3.56
CA ALA A 280 -0.89 -12.29 -2.65
C ALA A 280 0.30 -11.70 -3.41
N TYR A 281 0.85 -10.59 -2.89
CA TYR A 281 2.08 -10.04 -3.42
C TYR A 281 3.23 -11.03 -3.30
N SER A 282 4.04 -11.12 -4.34
CA SER A 282 5.28 -11.87 -4.33
C SER A 282 6.32 -11.16 -5.20
N ASP A 283 7.57 -11.11 -4.74
CA ASP A 283 8.72 -10.65 -5.51
C ASP A 283 9.46 -11.82 -6.22
N ARG A 284 8.83 -13.02 -6.23
CA ARG A 284 9.34 -14.25 -6.84
C ARG A 284 8.38 -14.87 -7.84
N ASP A 285 7.08 -14.88 -7.52
CA ASP A 285 6.03 -15.33 -8.41
C ASP A 285 5.58 -14.18 -9.31
N PRO A 286 5.58 -14.35 -10.64
CA PRO A 286 5.28 -13.28 -11.59
C PRO A 286 3.78 -12.91 -11.67
N ASP A 287 2.88 -13.68 -11.07
CA ASP A 287 1.44 -13.50 -11.28
C ASP A 287 0.96 -12.13 -10.82
N TRP A 288 1.36 -11.68 -9.63
CA TRP A 288 1.01 -10.35 -9.15
C TRP A 288 1.56 -9.25 -10.06
N ALA A 289 2.83 -9.39 -10.46
CA ALA A 289 3.50 -8.43 -11.35
C ALA A 289 2.82 -8.35 -12.73
N ALA A 290 2.43 -9.48 -13.30
CA ALA A 290 1.72 -9.54 -14.57
C ALA A 290 0.31 -8.92 -14.49
N LEU A 291 -0.44 -9.17 -13.42
CA LEU A 291 -1.73 -8.51 -13.17
C LEU A 291 -1.59 -7.00 -12.96
N ASN A 292 -0.52 -6.56 -12.30
CA ASN A 292 -0.26 -5.13 -12.16
C ASN A 292 0.03 -4.46 -13.51
N LEU A 293 0.82 -5.10 -14.39
CA LEU A 293 1.02 -4.62 -15.77
C LEU A 293 -0.30 -4.62 -16.56
N LEU A 294 -1.13 -5.66 -16.41
CA LEU A 294 -2.46 -5.72 -17.03
C LEU A 294 -3.35 -4.55 -16.60
N SER A 295 -3.33 -4.16 -15.32
CA SER A 295 -4.11 -3.02 -14.83
C SER A 295 -3.76 -1.73 -15.57
N HIS A 296 -2.47 -1.52 -15.80
CA HIS A 296 -1.99 -0.35 -16.54
C HIS A 296 -2.29 -0.42 -18.05
N LEU A 297 -2.16 -1.59 -18.66
CA LEU A 297 -2.48 -1.82 -20.07
C LEU A 297 -3.96 -1.54 -20.36
N GLY A 298 -4.85 -2.00 -19.48
CA GLY A 298 -6.29 -1.92 -19.70
C GLY A 298 -6.95 -0.62 -19.24
N PHE A 299 -6.40 0.06 -18.22
CA PHE A 299 -7.15 1.07 -17.47
C PHE A 299 -6.38 2.36 -17.17
N SER A 300 -5.10 2.46 -17.54
CA SER A 300 -4.38 3.73 -17.42
C SER A 300 -4.89 4.78 -18.42
N GLN A 301 -4.52 6.04 -18.21
CA GLN A 301 -4.93 7.16 -19.10
C GLN A 301 -4.58 6.93 -20.58
N ASN A 302 -3.55 6.13 -20.86
CA ASN A 302 -3.13 5.80 -22.22
C ASN A 302 -3.81 4.53 -22.78
N SER A 303 -4.67 3.86 -22.01
CA SER A 303 -5.37 2.65 -22.46
C SER A 303 -6.49 2.99 -23.45
N ASP A 304 -6.78 2.05 -24.35
CA ASP A 304 -7.84 2.22 -25.35
C ASP A 304 -9.21 2.46 -24.68
N LEU A 305 -9.47 1.78 -23.54
CA LEU A 305 -10.73 1.96 -22.80
C LEU A 305 -10.85 3.35 -22.18
N TYR A 306 -9.77 3.88 -21.59
CA TYR A 306 -9.79 5.22 -21.03
C TYR A 306 -10.01 6.28 -22.13
N GLN A 307 -9.29 6.15 -23.25
CA GLN A 307 -9.45 7.03 -24.38
C GLN A 307 -10.89 7.01 -24.93
N LYS A 308 -11.49 5.84 -25.01
CA LYS A 308 -12.87 5.66 -25.44
C LYS A 308 -13.87 6.29 -24.47
N LEU A 309 -13.91 5.81 -23.22
CA LEU A 309 -14.97 6.15 -22.27
C LEU A 309 -14.83 7.55 -21.65
N VAL A 310 -13.58 7.97 -21.37
CA VAL A 310 -13.31 9.23 -20.67
C VAL A 310 -13.13 10.39 -21.65
N ILE A 311 -12.34 10.19 -22.71
CA ILE A 311 -11.95 11.27 -23.63
C ILE A 311 -12.96 11.44 -24.78
N GLN A 312 -13.25 10.36 -25.52
CA GLN A 312 -14.05 10.43 -26.73
C GLN A 312 -15.55 10.46 -26.45
N GLU A 313 -16.05 9.47 -25.72
CA GLU A 313 -17.50 9.34 -25.44
C GLU A 313 -17.94 10.18 -24.23
N GLN A 314 -17.01 10.56 -23.35
CA GLN A 314 -17.25 11.35 -22.14
C GLN A 314 -18.35 10.77 -21.21
N LYS A 315 -18.53 9.45 -21.21
CA LYS A 315 -19.50 8.74 -20.38
C LYS A 315 -19.02 8.50 -18.96
N VAL A 316 -17.71 8.55 -18.75
CA VAL A 316 -17.02 8.31 -17.49
C VAL A 316 -16.12 9.51 -17.19
N ASP A 317 -16.01 9.89 -15.93
CA ASP A 317 -15.08 10.94 -15.49
C ASP A 317 -13.99 10.41 -14.55
N LEU A 318 -14.14 9.18 -14.05
CA LEU A 318 -13.11 8.44 -13.32
C LEU A 318 -13.09 6.99 -13.80
N LEU A 319 -11.93 6.51 -14.23
CA LEU A 319 -11.66 5.11 -14.52
C LEU A 319 -10.32 4.77 -13.89
N SER A 320 -10.30 3.79 -12.99
CA SER A 320 -9.08 3.28 -12.35
C SER A 320 -9.11 1.77 -12.26
N ALA A 321 -7.93 1.17 -12.16
CA ALA A 321 -7.78 -0.22 -11.76
C ALA A 321 -6.72 -0.29 -10.66
N ASP A 322 -7.07 -0.98 -9.57
CA ASP A 322 -6.24 -1.10 -8.38
C ASP A 322 -5.89 -2.57 -8.12
N LEU A 323 -4.63 -2.80 -7.78
CA LEU A 323 -4.11 -4.07 -7.30
C LEU A 323 -3.15 -3.79 -6.15
N VAL A 324 -3.61 -4.01 -4.93
CA VAL A 324 -2.84 -3.73 -3.72
C VAL A 324 -1.82 -4.84 -3.48
N ALA A 325 -0.56 -4.45 -3.18
CA ALA A 325 0.46 -5.39 -2.71
C ALA A 325 0.15 -5.78 -1.26
N SER A 326 -0.42 -6.97 -1.06
CA SER A 326 -0.89 -7.47 0.24
C SER A 326 -0.28 -8.84 0.54
N PRO A 327 -0.02 -9.18 1.82
CA PRO A 327 0.54 -10.47 2.21
C PRO A 327 -0.41 -11.64 1.98
N ASP A 328 -1.73 -11.40 1.89
CA ASP A 328 -2.74 -12.38 1.54
C ASP A 328 -3.43 -12.00 0.21
N PRO A 329 -4.08 -12.96 -0.47
CA PRO A 329 -4.87 -12.67 -1.66
C PRO A 329 -5.88 -11.54 -1.43
N PHE A 330 -5.82 -10.50 -2.26
CA PHE A 330 -6.70 -9.35 -2.22
C PHE A 330 -7.48 -9.21 -3.54
N LEU A 331 -7.95 -8.02 -3.88
CA LEU A 331 -8.71 -7.79 -5.11
C LEU A 331 -7.87 -7.08 -6.18
N PHE A 332 -8.03 -7.54 -7.41
CA PHE A 332 -7.86 -6.70 -8.60
C PHE A 332 -9.21 -6.06 -8.87
N ALA A 333 -9.33 -4.75 -8.78
CA ALA A 333 -10.59 -4.03 -8.89
C ALA A 333 -10.51 -2.92 -9.95
N VAL A 334 -11.50 -2.87 -10.84
CA VAL A 334 -11.70 -1.78 -11.80
C VAL A 334 -12.90 -0.97 -11.34
N THR A 335 -12.72 0.32 -11.13
CA THR A 335 -13.74 1.26 -10.67
C THR A 335 -13.98 2.35 -11.71
N ALA A 336 -15.23 2.60 -12.02
CA ALA A 336 -15.66 3.69 -12.92
C ALA A 336 -16.76 4.52 -12.29
N ARG A 337 -16.63 5.86 -12.38
CA ARG A 337 -17.71 6.81 -12.08
C ARG A 337 -18.35 7.27 -13.37
N VAL A 338 -19.65 6.97 -13.51
CA VAL A 338 -20.41 7.12 -14.74
C VAL A 338 -21.19 8.43 -14.70
N LYS A 339 -21.23 9.19 -15.79
CA LYS A 339 -21.90 10.50 -15.81
C LYS A 339 -23.43 10.41 -15.87
N LYS A 340 -24.00 9.32 -16.39
CA LYS A 340 -25.46 9.12 -16.53
C LYS A 340 -25.84 7.70 -16.10
N ALA A 341 -26.94 7.56 -15.37
CA ALA A 341 -27.42 6.25 -14.90
C ALA A 341 -27.69 5.27 -16.05
N ASP A 342 -28.20 5.75 -17.19
CA ASP A 342 -28.50 4.93 -18.37
C ASP A 342 -27.24 4.31 -19.00
N ASP A 343 -26.05 4.90 -18.76
CA ASP A 343 -24.79 4.41 -19.30
C ASP A 343 -24.12 3.32 -18.40
N ILE A 344 -24.62 3.06 -17.19
CA ILE A 344 -24.02 2.09 -16.24
C ILE A 344 -23.82 0.73 -16.89
N ARG A 345 -24.86 0.20 -17.53
CA ARG A 345 -24.81 -1.10 -18.17
C ARG A 345 -23.73 -1.13 -19.25
N TYR A 346 -23.73 -0.12 -20.12
CA TYR A 346 -22.76 -0.01 -21.19
C TYR A 346 -21.32 0.07 -20.66
N VAL A 347 -21.06 0.94 -19.70
CA VAL A 347 -19.72 1.10 -19.10
C VAL A 347 -19.25 -0.21 -18.47
N ARG A 348 -20.11 -0.89 -17.69
CA ARG A 348 -19.81 -2.19 -17.11
C ARG A 348 -19.46 -3.22 -18.19
N GLU A 349 -20.24 -3.30 -19.26
CA GLU A 349 -19.98 -4.22 -20.37
C GLU A 349 -18.65 -3.90 -21.08
N GLN A 350 -18.28 -2.63 -21.25
CA GLN A 350 -17.00 -2.23 -21.82
C GLN A 350 -15.81 -2.63 -20.91
N VAL A 351 -15.94 -2.44 -19.59
CA VAL A 351 -14.92 -2.91 -18.62
C VAL A 351 -14.74 -4.43 -18.70
N MET A 352 -15.86 -5.19 -18.68
CA MET A 352 -15.82 -6.66 -18.77
C MET A 352 -15.21 -7.12 -20.10
N MET A 353 -15.62 -6.51 -21.21
CA MET A 353 -15.09 -6.86 -22.53
C MET A 353 -13.58 -6.60 -22.61
N THR A 354 -13.10 -5.51 -22.03
CA THR A 354 -11.65 -5.22 -21.97
C THR A 354 -10.91 -6.30 -21.19
N LEU A 355 -11.45 -6.75 -20.05
CA LEU A 355 -10.87 -7.84 -19.27
C LEU A 355 -10.92 -9.18 -20.01
N ASP A 356 -12.03 -9.49 -20.66
CA ASP A 356 -12.22 -10.71 -21.46
C ASP A 356 -11.24 -10.74 -22.66
N ASN A 357 -10.95 -9.59 -23.29
CA ASN A 357 -9.99 -9.52 -24.39
C ASN A 357 -8.59 -9.97 -23.97
N PHE A 358 -8.14 -9.67 -22.73
CA PHE A 358 -6.87 -10.16 -22.23
C PHE A 358 -6.83 -11.70 -22.08
N THR A 359 -7.98 -12.37 -21.98
CA THR A 359 -8.04 -13.84 -21.91
C THR A 359 -7.95 -14.49 -23.30
N THR A 360 -8.33 -13.79 -24.36
CA THR A 360 -8.50 -14.36 -25.70
C THR A 360 -7.23 -14.30 -26.57
N ALA A 361 -6.41 -13.28 -26.37
CA ALA A 361 -5.17 -13.08 -27.16
C ALA A 361 -4.09 -12.38 -26.33
N PRO A 362 -2.80 -12.66 -26.62
CA PRO A 362 -1.70 -11.89 -26.04
C PRO A 362 -1.78 -10.41 -26.45
N VAL A 363 -1.30 -9.54 -25.55
CA VAL A 363 -1.21 -8.10 -25.83
C VAL A 363 -0.09 -7.78 -26.83
N GLU A 364 -0.17 -6.63 -27.47
CA GLU A 364 0.91 -6.14 -28.32
C GLU A 364 2.19 -5.91 -27.49
N LYS A 365 3.30 -6.48 -27.96
CA LYS A 365 4.59 -6.40 -27.28
C LYS A 365 5.03 -4.96 -27.02
N ASP A 366 4.89 -4.08 -28.00
CA ASP A 366 5.33 -2.69 -27.91
C ASP A 366 4.51 -1.91 -26.86
N LYS A 367 3.20 -2.18 -26.73
CA LYS A 367 2.36 -1.62 -25.66
C LYS A 367 2.83 -2.08 -24.29
N LEU A 368 3.14 -3.37 -24.13
CA LEU A 368 3.65 -3.92 -22.87
C LEU A 368 4.99 -3.28 -22.49
N GLU A 369 5.93 -3.20 -23.42
CA GLU A 369 7.24 -2.57 -23.16
C GLU A 369 7.11 -1.08 -22.80
N THR A 370 6.20 -0.36 -23.44
CA THR A 370 5.89 1.03 -23.09
C THR A 370 5.37 1.16 -21.65
N VAL A 371 4.49 0.28 -21.21
CA VAL A 371 3.96 0.29 -19.82
C VAL A 371 5.07 -0.01 -18.83
N LYS A 372 5.94 -1.00 -19.08
CA LYS A 372 7.08 -1.33 -18.21
C LYS A 372 8.02 -0.12 -18.03
N GLN A 373 8.38 0.53 -19.13
CA GLN A 373 9.23 1.73 -19.12
C GLN A 373 8.55 2.86 -18.34
N HIS A 374 7.26 3.10 -18.59
CA HIS A 374 6.51 4.16 -17.90
C HIS A 374 6.47 3.94 -16.38
N LEU A 375 6.24 2.70 -15.92
CA LEU A 375 6.26 2.37 -14.50
C LEU A 375 7.64 2.63 -13.87
N ARG A 376 8.71 2.21 -14.54
CA ARG A 376 10.08 2.47 -14.09
C ARG A 376 10.35 3.96 -13.98
N TYR A 377 10.01 4.75 -15.00
CA TYR A 377 10.17 6.20 -14.99
C TYR A 377 9.38 6.87 -13.87
N ARG A 378 8.11 6.53 -13.73
CA ARG A 378 7.25 7.08 -12.68
C ARG A 378 7.80 6.80 -11.29
N PHE A 379 8.27 5.58 -11.05
CA PHE A 379 8.87 5.23 -9.76
C PHE A 379 10.12 6.08 -9.50
N THR A 380 11.06 6.12 -10.45
CA THR A 380 12.29 6.90 -10.29
C THR A 380 11.98 8.40 -10.05
N LEU A 381 11.06 8.99 -10.81
CA LEU A 381 10.64 10.37 -10.64
C LEU A 381 9.94 10.64 -9.30
N SER A 382 9.30 9.63 -8.72
CA SER A 382 8.64 9.76 -7.41
C SER A 382 9.62 9.87 -6.24
N LEU A 383 10.90 9.50 -6.43
CA LEU A 383 11.96 9.53 -5.41
C LEU A 383 12.66 10.89 -5.34
N ASN A 384 11.92 11.98 -5.39
CA ASN A 384 12.42 13.33 -5.59
C ASN A 384 12.73 14.13 -4.30
N ASN A 385 12.45 13.54 -3.14
CA ASN A 385 12.78 14.10 -1.83
C ASN A 385 12.89 12.98 -0.77
N THR A 386 13.40 13.33 0.41
CA THR A 386 13.67 12.38 1.50
C THR A 386 12.40 11.64 1.98
N GLU A 387 11.29 12.36 2.13
CA GLU A 387 10.01 11.79 2.56
C GLU A 387 9.47 10.79 1.53
N ALA A 388 9.51 11.15 0.25
CA ALA A 388 9.09 10.29 -0.85
C ALA A 388 9.91 8.99 -0.92
N VAL A 389 11.22 9.08 -0.68
CA VAL A 389 12.12 7.90 -0.59
C VAL A 389 11.72 7.01 0.59
N ALA A 390 11.57 7.58 1.79
CA ALA A 390 11.13 6.82 2.97
C ALA A 390 9.76 6.17 2.77
N GLY A 391 8.81 6.93 2.19
CA GLY A 391 7.48 6.44 1.86
C GLY A 391 7.47 5.34 0.82
N ALA A 392 8.34 5.39 -0.20
CA ALA A 392 8.49 4.32 -1.18
C ALA A 392 8.97 3.02 -0.52
N VAL A 393 9.95 3.12 0.39
CA VAL A 393 10.40 1.98 1.18
C VAL A 393 9.27 1.44 2.06
N ALA A 394 8.57 2.29 2.82
CA ALA A 394 7.48 1.86 3.70
C ALA A 394 6.36 1.13 2.92
N ARG A 395 5.99 1.63 1.74
CA ARG A 395 4.98 0.99 0.88
C ARG A 395 5.46 -0.37 0.35
N SER A 396 6.74 -0.52 0.05
CA SER A 396 7.29 -1.79 -0.45
C SER A 396 7.28 -2.90 0.60
N LEU A 397 7.25 -2.55 1.89
CA LEU A 397 7.26 -3.52 2.99
C LEU A 397 5.90 -4.19 3.25
N ARG A 398 4.84 -3.84 2.54
CA ARG A 398 3.49 -4.42 2.76
C ARG A 398 3.44 -5.91 2.48
N GLY A 399 4.10 -6.38 1.41
CA GLY A 399 4.19 -7.81 1.08
C GLY A 399 5.44 -8.47 1.65
N GLU A 400 6.59 -7.80 1.61
CA GLU A 400 7.89 -8.33 2.02
C GLU A 400 8.60 -7.36 2.98
N ARG A 401 9.36 -7.89 3.94
CA ARG A 401 10.09 -7.06 4.90
C ARG A 401 11.48 -6.63 4.40
N SER A 402 11.66 -6.40 3.11
CA SER A 402 12.97 -6.08 2.52
C SER A 402 12.85 -4.99 1.48
N VAL A 403 13.80 -4.06 1.47
CA VAL A 403 13.93 -3.04 0.42
C VAL A 403 14.24 -3.68 -0.93
N ASP A 404 14.94 -4.85 -0.94
CA ASP A 404 15.27 -5.58 -2.17
C ASP A 404 14.05 -5.94 -3.02
N THR A 405 12.87 -6.02 -2.40
CA THR A 405 11.63 -6.34 -3.12
C THR A 405 11.32 -5.32 -4.23
N ILE A 406 11.81 -4.07 -4.10
CA ILE A 406 11.64 -3.03 -5.12
C ILE A 406 12.36 -3.46 -6.41
N ASP A 407 13.66 -3.73 -6.32
CA ASP A 407 14.45 -4.12 -7.50
C ASP A 407 13.98 -5.46 -8.08
N LYS A 408 13.64 -6.43 -7.22
CA LYS A 408 13.10 -7.73 -7.65
C LYS A 408 11.78 -7.59 -8.42
N LEU A 409 10.89 -6.70 -7.98
CA LEU A 409 9.62 -6.46 -8.68
C LEU A 409 9.86 -5.89 -10.10
N TYR A 410 10.79 -4.93 -10.24
CA TYR A 410 11.11 -4.37 -11.54
C TYR A 410 11.86 -5.37 -12.44
N ASP A 411 12.65 -6.27 -11.85
CA ASP A 411 13.24 -7.40 -12.56
C ASP A 411 12.16 -8.38 -13.04
N LEU A 412 11.13 -8.67 -12.23
CA LEU A 412 9.95 -9.41 -12.69
C LEU A 412 9.25 -8.69 -13.85
N TYR A 413 8.96 -7.40 -13.74
CA TYR A 413 8.34 -6.64 -14.83
C TYR A 413 9.13 -6.78 -16.14
N SER A 414 10.46 -6.70 -16.09
CA SER A 414 11.29 -6.79 -17.28
C SER A 414 11.13 -8.13 -18.04
N ARG A 415 10.83 -9.20 -17.33
CA ARG A 415 10.71 -10.57 -17.85
C ARG A 415 9.30 -10.99 -18.27
N ILE A 416 8.25 -10.27 -17.81
CA ILE A 416 6.85 -10.55 -18.18
C ILE A 416 6.68 -10.44 -19.70
N THR A 417 6.05 -11.45 -20.29
CA THR A 417 5.74 -11.52 -21.73
C THR A 417 4.27 -11.24 -22.02
N PRO A 418 3.87 -10.97 -23.26
CA PRO A 418 2.47 -10.92 -23.65
C PRO A 418 1.66 -12.16 -23.27
N GLU A 419 2.27 -13.34 -23.36
CA GLU A 419 1.68 -14.65 -23.00
C GLU A 419 1.47 -14.75 -21.48
N ASP A 420 2.36 -14.16 -20.67
CA ASP A 420 2.16 -14.09 -19.21
C ASP A 420 0.96 -13.23 -18.83
N ILE A 421 0.74 -12.11 -19.53
CA ILE A 421 -0.46 -11.27 -19.34
C ILE A 421 -1.72 -12.08 -19.64
N GLN A 422 -1.75 -12.80 -20.77
CA GLN A 422 -2.86 -13.67 -21.13
C GLN A 422 -3.06 -14.80 -20.11
N ARG A 423 -2.00 -15.46 -19.70
CA ARG A 423 -2.02 -16.55 -18.71
C ARG A 423 -2.67 -16.10 -17.38
N VAL A 424 -2.25 -14.96 -16.84
CA VAL A 424 -2.84 -14.46 -15.58
C VAL A 424 -4.27 -13.97 -15.77
N ALA A 425 -4.61 -13.39 -16.91
CA ALA A 425 -5.99 -13.04 -17.24
C ALA A 425 -6.89 -14.29 -17.23
N VAL A 426 -6.50 -15.37 -17.90
CA VAL A 426 -7.23 -16.64 -17.90
C VAL A 426 -7.34 -17.23 -16.49
N LYS A 427 -6.26 -17.15 -15.70
CA LYS A 427 -6.23 -17.73 -14.34
C LYS A 427 -7.11 -16.98 -13.36
N TYR A 428 -7.13 -15.66 -13.38
CA TYR A 428 -7.75 -14.85 -12.32
C TYR A 428 -9.02 -14.12 -12.74
N LEU A 429 -9.22 -13.76 -14.02
CA LEU A 429 -10.34 -12.94 -14.47
C LEU A 429 -11.56 -13.78 -14.94
N GLY A 430 -11.63 -15.03 -14.53
CA GLY A 430 -12.75 -15.91 -14.87
C GLY A 430 -14.07 -15.45 -14.23
N VAL A 431 -15.20 -15.73 -14.91
CA VAL A 431 -16.55 -15.32 -14.49
C VAL A 431 -16.88 -15.73 -13.06
N LYS A 432 -16.47 -16.93 -12.61
CA LYS A 432 -16.73 -17.42 -11.26
C LYS A 432 -16.07 -16.56 -10.17
N ASN A 433 -14.91 -16.02 -10.47
CA ASN A 433 -14.11 -15.18 -9.54
C ASN A 433 -14.57 -13.71 -9.51
N ARG A 434 -15.60 -13.33 -10.29
CA ARG A 434 -16.01 -11.94 -10.48
C ARG A 434 -16.98 -11.48 -9.41
N THR A 435 -16.72 -10.31 -8.86
CA THR A 435 -17.63 -9.55 -8.00
C THR A 435 -17.95 -8.21 -8.65
N VAL A 436 -19.23 -7.85 -8.74
CA VAL A 436 -19.68 -6.59 -9.34
C VAL A 436 -20.53 -5.84 -8.32
N VAL A 437 -20.17 -4.59 -8.06
CA VAL A 437 -20.97 -3.70 -7.23
C VAL A 437 -21.30 -2.43 -8.01
N THR A 438 -22.56 -2.01 -7.93
CA THR A 438 -23.01 -0.75 -8.51
C THR A 438 -23.59 0.14 -7.42
N LEU A 439 -23.38 1.45 -7.55
CA LEU A 439 -24.01 2.44 -6.70
C LEU A 439 -24.79 3.42 -7.58
N THR A 440 -26.04 3.66 -7.23
CA THR A 440 -26.91 4.59 -7.94
C THR A 440 -27.57 5.55 -6.96
N GLY A 441 -27.60 6.84 -7.30
CA GLY A 441 -28.30 7.86 -6.52
C GLY A 441 -29.81 7.82 -6.71
N GLY A 442 -30.55 8.29 -5.71
CA GLY A 442 -31.97 8.57 -5.86
C GLY A 442 -32.21 9.57 -6.99
N GLN A 443 -33.23 9.33 -7.83
CA GLN A 443 -33.71 10.34 -8.78
C GLN A 443 -34.34 11.49 -7.99
N ARG A 444 -34.07 12.75 -8.41
CA ARG A 444 -34.79 13.91 -7.90
C ARG A 444 -36.23 13.90 -8.37
#